data_9e9a4d7297f6d262766c17c181bd5707
#
_entry.id   9e9a4d7297f6d262766c17c181bd5707
#
_cell.length_a   1.000
_cell.length_b   1.000
_cell.length_c   1.000
_cell.angle_alpha   90.00
_cell.angle_beta   90.00
_cell.angle_gamma   90.00
#
_symmetry.space_group_name_H-M   'P 1'
#
loop_
_entity.id
_entity.type
_entity.pdbx_description
1 polymer ?
#
loop_
_entity_poly.entity_id
_entity_poly.type
_entity_poly.pdbx_seq_one_letter_code
_entity_poly.pdbx_strand_id
1 'polypeptide(L)'
;MSKDEQRADQGQQPKRKPTTRSNYEGLIEQRIQQAQEDGLFDNLPGAGKPLKLDDDALVLMEDRAGHRLLKNSGFTLPWIAARQDIDEQRAQLDKWLAQANRRWLRLDAAGRAVLKVAYRRRLDDLQRLILNFNLKVPRGVDQVETLRMVDELQKLGRET
;
A
#
# COMPACT_ATOMS: atom_id res chain seq x y z
N MET A 1 -63.83 54.43 13.30
CA MET A 1 -64.53 53.14 13.26
C MET A 1 -63.82 52.36 12.18
N SER A 2 -63.16 51.30 12.33
CA SER A 2 -62.80 50.29 13.34
C SER A 2 -61.41 49.82 12.93
N LYS A 3 -60.43 49.82 13.69
CA LYS A 3 -59.80 48.89 14.62
C LYS A 3 -59.95 47.40 14.20
N ASP A 4 -58.75 46.80 14.25
CA ASP A 4 -58.48 45.39 14.42
C ASP A 4 -58.37 44.62 13.09
N GLU A 5 -57.21 44.12 12.76
CA GLU A 5 -56.59 42.95 13.36
C GLU A 5 -55.14 42.76 12.87
N GLN A 6 -54.21 43.07 13.67
CA GLN A 6 -52.84 42.54 13.57
C GLN A 6 -52.82 41.20 14.31
N ARG A 7 -52.88 40.10 13.60
CA ARG A 7 -52.66 38.75 14.13
C ARG A 7 -51.28 38.30 13.71
N ALA A 8 -50.41 38.31 14.68
CA ALA A 8 -49.05 37.80 14.57
C ALA A 8 -49.07 36.32 14.14
N ASP A 9 -48.53 36.06 12.97
CA ASP A 9 -48.18 34.74 12.52
C ASP A 9 -46.92 34.32 13.28
N GLN A 10 -47.08 33.51 14.33
CA GLN A 10 -46.00 32.83 15.01
C GLN A 10 -45.58 31.62 14.15
N GLY A 11 -44.61 31.86 13.30
CA GLY A 11 -43.94 30.81 12.50
C GLY A 11 -43.44 29.68 13.38
N GLN A 12 -44.18 28.60 13.46
CA GLN A 12 -43.71 27.32 13.98
C GLN A 12 -42.60 26.81 13.07
N GLN A 13 -41.36 26.93 13.53
CA GLN A 13 -40.24 26.27 12.88
C GLN A 13 -40.51 24.76 12.87
N PRO A 14 -40.38 24.07 11.73
CA PRO A 14 -40.52 22.63 11.68
C PRO A 14 -39.42 21.99 12.53
N LYS A 15 -39.83 21.23 13.55
CA LYS A 15 -38.91 20.38 14.34
C LYS A 15 -38.14 19.50 13.39
N ARG A 16 -36.85 19.75 13.23
CA ARG A 16 -35.94 18.89 12.44
C ARG A 16 -36.03 17.48 13.00
N LYS A 17 -36.49 16.54 12.19
CA LYS A 17 -36.47 15.11 12.51
C LYS A 17 -35.02 14.74 12.78
N PRO A 18 -34.72 13.98 13.85
CA PRO A 18 -33.35 13.54 14.11
C PRO A 18 -32.85 12.77 12.91
N THR A 19 -31.71 13.17 12.39
CA THR A 19 -31.08 12.56 11.22
C THR A 19 -30.82 11.08 11.51
N THR A 20 -31.10 10.22 10.57
CA THR A 20 -30.96 8.75 10.60
C THR A 20 -29.64 8.25 11.21
N ARG A 21 -28.61 9.06 11.19
CA ARG A 21 -27.27 8.79 11.73
C ARG A 21 -27.26 8.64 13.27
N SER A 22 -28.04 9.44 14.00
CA SER A 22 -28.12 9.36 15.46
C SER A 22 -28.79 8.06 15.97
N ASN A 23 -29.73 7.50 15.19
CA ASN A 23 -30.39 6.26 15.57
C ASN A 23 -29.50 5.02 15.37
N TYR A 24 -28.59 5.06 14.40
CA TYR A 24 -27.64 3.95 14.19
C TYR A 24 -26.52 3.94 15.24
N GLU A 25 -26.05 5.10 15.69
CA GLU A 25 -25.06 5.19 16.76
C GLU A 25 -25.57 4.57 18.05
N GLY A 26 -26.83 4.83 18.44
CA GLY A 26 -27.44 4.22 19.62
C GLY A 26 -27.61 2.69 19.51
N LEU A 27 -27.95 2.19 18.33
CA LEU A 27 -28.06 0.74 18.08
C LEU A 27 -26.69 0.03 18.10
N ILE A 28 -25.65 0.67 17.61
CA ILE A 28 -24.31 0.15 17.62
C ILE A 28 -23.80 0.06 19.06
N GLU A 29 -23.95 1.11 19.85
CA GLU A 29 -23.56 1.12 21.26
C GLU A 29 -24.30 0.07 22.08
N GLN A 30 -25.60 -0.09 21.88
CA GLN A 30 -26.37 -1.15 22.54
C GLN A 30 -25.85 -2.55 22.20
N ARG A 31 -25.51 -2.81 20.94
CA ARG A 31 -24.94 -4.10 20.52
C ARG A 31 -23.56 -4.34 21.11
N ILE A 32 -22.71 -3.30 21.20
CA ILE A 32 -21.41 -3.39 21.82
C ILE A 32 -21.58 -3.73 23.31
N GLN A 33 -22.46 -3.02 24.01
CA GLN A 33 -22.72 -3.25 25.41
C GLN A 33 -23.25 -4.66 25.66
N GLN A 34 -24.19 -5.14 24.86
CA GLN A 34 -24.70 -6.49 24.96
C GLN A 34 -23.60 -7.53 24.71
N ALA A 35 -22.75 -7.32 23.72
CA ALA A 35 -21.64 -8.20 23.43
C ALA A 35 -20.59 -8.23 24.57
N GLN A 36 -20.42 -7.12 25.30
CA GLN A 36 -19.59 -7.06 26.51
C GLN A 36 -20.24 -7.84 27.67
N GLU A 37 -21.54 -7.68 27.89
CA GLU A 37 -22.28 -8.42 28.92
C GLU A 37 -22.32 -9.92 28.63
N ASP A 38 -22.40 -10.31 27.37
CA ASP A 38 -22.35 -11.70 26.89
C ASP A 38 -20.92 -12.30 26.94
N GLY A 39 -19.90 -11.51 27.33
CA GLY A 39 -18.51 -11.97 27.45
C GLY A 39 -17.80 -12.23 26.10
N LEU A 40 -18.35 -11.73 24.97
CA LEU A 40 -17.77 -11.95 23.64
C LEU A 40 -16.40 -11.28 23.47
N PHE A 41 -16.04 -10.36 24.36
CA PHE A 41 -14.73 -9.72 24.40
C PHE A 41 -13.80 -10.35 25.46
N ASP A 42 -14.25 -11.37 26.18
CA ASP A 42 -13.44 -12.07 27.16
C ASP A 42 -12.53 -13.09 26.47
N ASN A 43 -11.29 -13.21 26.96
CA ASN A 43 -10.30 -14.16 26.46
C ASN A 43 -10.03 -14.09 24.94
N LEU A 44 -10.04 -12.89 24.36
CA LEU A 44 -9.72 -12.72 22.96
C LEU A 44 -8.29 -13.21 22.65
N PRO A 45 -8.09 -13.92 21.52
CA PRO A 45 -6.75 -14.35 21.11
C PRO A 45 -5.86 -13.13 20.91
N GLY A 46 -4.83 -13.00 21.74
CA GLY A 46 -3.90 -11.86 21.72
C GLY A 46 -4.07 -10.88 22.88
N ALA A 47 -5.03 -11.07 23.78
CA ALA A 47 -5.19 -10.25 24.99
C ALA A 47 -3.87 -10.20 25.79
N GLY A 48 -3.40 -9.00 26.14
CA GLY A 48 -2.16 -8.78 26.87
C GLY A 48 -0.86 -8.97 26.07
N LYS A 49 -0.92 -9.35 24.79
CA LYS A 49 0.27 -9.45 23.94
C LYS A 49 0.48 -8.13 23.16
N PRO A 50 1.73 -7.71 22.96
CA PRO A 50 2.01 -6.53 22.15
C PRO A 50 1.48 -6.74 20.72
N LEU A 51 0.80 -5.74 20.20
CA LEU A 51 0.33 -5.75 18.82
C LEU A 51 1.53 -5.78 17.87
N LYS A 52 1.54 -6.72 16.94
CA LYS A 52 2.44 -6.66 15.79
C LYS A 52 1.89 -5.59 14.85
N LEU A 53 2.39 -4.38 15.00
CA LEU A 53 2.07 -3.30 14.07
C LEU A 53 2.85 -3.56 12.77
N ASP A 54 2.13 -3.59 11.66
CA ASP A 54 2.75 -3.67 10.35
C ASP A 54 3.61 -2.44 10.08
N ASP A 55 4.71 -2.64 9.37
CA ASP A 55 5.56 -1.55 8.91
C ASP A 55 4.87 -0.80 7.77
N ASP A 56 4.22 0.32 8.13
CA ASP A 56 3.57 1.22 7.18
C ASP A 56 4.55 2.29 6.66
N ALA A 57 5.85 1.99 6.62
CA ALA A 57 6.90 2.95 6.24
C ALA A 57 6.68 3.59 4.86
N LEU A 58 6.05 2.85 3.94
CA LEU A 58 5.74 3.32 2.58
C LEU A 58 4.39 4.05 2.47
N VAL A 59 3.64 4.17 3.58
CA VAL A 59 2.30 4.77 3.59
C VAL A 59 2.33 6.09 4.34
N LEU A 60 1.78 7.15 3.74
CA LEU A 60 1.62 8.44 4.39
C LEU A 60 0.81 8.29 5.68
N MET A 61 1.15 9.07 6.71
CA MET A 61 0.54 8.97 8.04
C MET A 61 -0.99 9.12 7.98
N GLU A 62 -1.48 10.01 7.13
CA GLU A 62 -2.91 10.28 6.89
C GLU A 62 -3.66 9.11 6.26
N ASP A 63 -2.97 8.30 5.43
CA ASP A 63 -3.57 7.17 4.71
C ASP A 63 -3.44 5.84 5.44
N ARG A 64 -2.68 5.78 6.54
CA ARG A 64 -2.38 4.52 7.25
C ARG A 64 -3.63 3.78 7.74
N ALA A 65 -4.61 4.52 8.24
CA ALA A 65 -5.86 3.92 8.72
C ALA A 65 -6.64 3.26 7.57
N GLY A 66 -6.77 3.95 6.44
CA GLY A 66 -7.40 3.41 5.24
C GLY A 66 -6.65 2.22 4.66
N HIS A 67 -5.31 2.31 4.63
CA HIS A 67 -4.45 1.22 4.16
C HIS A 67 -4.59 -0.04 5.03
N ARG A 68 -4.61 0.10 6.37
CA ARG A 68 -4.81 -1.03 7.29
C ARG A 68 -6.18 -1.68 7.10
N LEU A 69 -7.22 -0.89 6.90
CA LEU A 69 -8.55 -1.40 6.64
C LEU A 69 -8.58 -2.23 5.34
N LEU A 70 -7.99 -1.73 4.27
CA LEU A 70 -7.88 -2.43 2.99
C LEU A 70 -7.07 -3.72 3.12
N LYS A 71 -5.93 -3.67 3.81
CA LYS A 71 -5.07 -4.83 4.05
C LYS A 71 -5.79 -5.91 4.86
N ASN A 72 -6.49 -5.53 5.93
CA ASN A 72 -7.26 -6.46 6.75
C ASN A 72 -8.43 -7.10 5.97
N SER A 73 -8.91 -6.43 4.93
CA SER A 73 -9.92 -6.95 4.01
C SER A 73 -9.32 -7.80 2.88
N GLY A 74 -8.02 -8.08 2.91
CA GLY A 74 -7.31 -8.83 1.87
C GLY A 74 -6.95 -8.01 0.62
N PHE A 75 -7.14 -6.69 0.66
CA PHE A 75 -6.76 -5.79 -0.44
C PHE A 75 -5.38 -5.18 -0.19
N THR A 76 -4.49 -5.32 -1.17
CA THR A 76 -3.22 -4.60 -1.22
C THR A 76 -3.32 -3.48 -2.25
N LEU A 77 -2.84 -2.29 -1.91
CA LEU A 77 -2.81 -1.19 -2.87
C LEU A 77 -1.90 -1.56 -4.06
N PRO A 78 -2.33 -1.33 -5.30
CA PRO A 78 -1.59 -1.79 -6.49
C PRO A 78 -0.14 -1.31 -6.55
N TRP A 79 0.15 -0.11 -6.04
CA TRP A 79 1.51 0.43 -6.01
C TRP A 79 2.40 -0.26 -4.98
N ILE A 80 1.84 -0.78 -3.87
CA ILE A 80 2.59 -1.56 -2.87
C ILE A 80 2.99 -2.91 -3.47
N ALA A 81 2.07 -3.59 -4.13
CA ALA A 81 2.35 -4.83 -4.85
C ALA A 81 3.43 -4.60 -5.93
N ALA A 82 3.30 -3.53 -6.72
CA ALA A 82 4.28 -3.19 -7.75
C ALA A 82 5.68 -2.86 -7.15
N ARG A 83 5.74 -2.26 -5.95
CA ARG A 83 7.02 -2.05 -5.25
C ARG A 83 7.65 -3.36 -4.82
N GLN A 84 6.87 -4.28 -4.27
CA GLN A 84 7.33 -5.61 -3.89
C GLN A 84 7.85 -6.39 -5.10
N ASP A 85 7.15 -6.32 -6.23
CA ASP A 85 7.61 -6.95 -7.49
C ASP A 85 8.97 -6.42 -7.95
N ILE A 86 9.21 -5.09 -7.83
CA ILE A 86 10.50 -4.49 -8.16
C ILE A 86 11.60 -5.03 -7.24
N ASP A 87 11.36 -5.10 -5.94
CA ASP A 87 12.34 -5.56 -4.96
C ASP A 87 12.64 -7.06 -5.16
N GLU A 88 11.64 -7.87 -5.47
CA GLU A 88 11.82 -9.28 -5.85
C GLU A 88 12.65 -9.43 -7.12
N GLN A 89 12.33 -8.68 -8.17
CA GLN A 89 13.06 -8.72 -9.44
C GLN A 89 14.51 -8.28 -9.28
N ARG A 90 14.79 -7.28 -8.43
CA ARG A 90 16.16 -6.90 -8.07
C ARG A 90 16.91 -8.05 -7.40
N ALA A 91 16.32 -8.66 -6.39
CA ALA A 91 16.93 -9.78 -5.70
C ALA A 91 17.19 -10.99 -6.62
N GLN A 92 16.27 -11.27 -7.56
CA GLN A 92 16.46 -12.31 -8.58
C GLN A 92 17.59 -11.95 -9.55
N LEU A 93 17.69 -10.69 -9.96
CA LEU A 93 18.73 -10.20 -10.85
C LEU A 93 20.11 -10.32 -10.20
N ASP A 94 20.24 -9.96 -8.91
CA ASP A 94 21.48 -10.08 -8.16
C ASP A 94 21.94 -11.54 -8.03
N LYS A 95 21.02 -12.45 -7.73
CA LYS A 95 21.29 -13.89 -7.69
C LYS A 95 21.76 -14.41 -9.07
N TRP A 96 21.09 -13.98 -10.11
CA TRP A 96 21.44 -14.36 -11.48
C TRP A 96 22.83 -13.81 -11.85
N LEU A 97 23.14 -12.54 -11.53
CA LEU A 97 24.42 -11.90 -11.80
C LEU A 97 25.57 -12.64 -11.07
N ALA A 98 25.38 -13.00 -9.81
CA ALA A 98 26.35 -13.77 -9.05
C ALA A 98 26.64 -15.13 -9.73
N GLN A 99 25.61 -15.83 -10.24
CA GLN A 99 25.78 -17.08 -10.97
C GLN A 99 26.48 -16.87 -12.33
N ALA A 100 26.14 -15.79 -13.04
CA ALA A 100 26.73 -15.44 -14.32
C ALA A 100 28.23 -15.13 -14.15
N ASN A 101 28.61 -14.37 -13.13
CA ASN A 101 29.99 -14.02 -12.84
C ASN A 101 30.84 -15.25 -12.49
N ARG A 102 30.32 -16.23 -11.75
CA ARG A 102 31.02 -17.51 -11.49
C ARG A 102 31.34 -18.29 -12.75
N ARG A 103 30.52 -18.15 -13.81
CA ARG A 103 30.72 -18.84 -15.09
C ARG A 103 31.57 -18.04 -16.06
N TRP A 104 31.69 -16.74 -15.88
CA TRP A 104 32.27 -15.80 -16.83
C TRP A 104 33.69 -16.17 -17.29
N LEU A 105 34.54 -16.56 -16.36
CA LEU A 105 35.95 -16.93 -16.64
C LEU A 105 36.08 -18.22 -17.45
N ARG A 106 35.08 -19.10 -17.37
CA ARG A 106 35.05 -20.41 -18.05
C ARG A 106 34.45 -20.37 -19.44
N LEU A 107 33.85 -19.22 -19.81
CA LEU A 107 33.17 -19.07 -21.10
C LEU A 107 34.10 -18.47 -22.15
N ASP A 108 33.89 -18.95 -23.37
CA ASP A 108 34.46 -18.35 -24.58
C ASP A 108 33.79 -17.01 -24.94
N ALA A 109 34.24 -16.37 -26.00
CA ALA A 109 33.71 -15.09 -26.46
C ALA A 109 32.23 -15.16 -26.81
N ALA A 110 31.76 -16.26 -27.41
CA ALA A 110 30.37 -16.46 -27.79
C ALA A 110 29.47 -16.61 -26.55
N GLY A 111 29.90 -17.44 -25.59
CA GLY A 111 29.17 -17.63 -24.33
C GLY A 111 29.07 -16.34 -23.50
N ARG A 112 30.14 -15.54 -23.45
CA ARG A 112 30.13 -14.21 -22.81
C ARG A 112 29.17 -13.25 -23.52
N ALA A 113 29.10 -13.28 -24.86
CA ALA A 113 28.15 -12.45 -25.61
C ALA A 113 26.69 -12.82 -25.28
N VAL A 114 26.38 -14.10 -25.17
CA VAL A 114 25.05 -14.59 -24.78
C VAL A 114 24.66 -14.10 -23.38
N LEU A 115 25.59 -14.17 -22.42
CA LEU A 115 25.34 -13.67 -21.05
C LEU A 115 25.11 -12.16 -21.04
N LYS A 116 25.86 -11.39 -21.82
CA LYS A 116 25.65 -9.92 -21.94
C LYS A 116 24.26 -9.60 -22.45
N VAL A 117 23.80 -10.27 -23.50
CA VAL A 117 22.44 -10.08 -24.05
C VAL A 117 21.38 -10.46 -23.02
N ALA A 118 21.55 -11.61 -22.35
CA ALA A 118 20.61 -12.06 -21.34
C ALA A 118 20.54 -11.11 -20.14
N TYR A 119 21.68 -10.56 -19.72
CA TYR A 119 21.72 -9.57 -18.62
C TYR A 119 21.04 -8.27 -19.01
N ARG A 120 21.38 -7.74 -20.20
CA ARG A 120 20.74 -6.52 -20.71
C ARG A 120 19.23 -6.64 -20.76
N ARG A 121 18.71 -7.75 -21.26
CA ARG A 121 17.25 -7.99 -21.31
C ARG A 121 16.60 -7.92 -19.93
N ARG A 122 17.22 -8.53 -18.90
CA ARG A 122 16.73 -8.48 -17.52
C ARG A 122 16.76 -7.07 -16.94
N LEU A 123 17.81 -6.31 -17.23
CA LEU A 123 17.91 -4.89 -16.84
C LEU A 123 16.82 -4.05 -17.53
N ASP A 124 16.57 -4.27 -18.83
CA ASP A 124 15.53 -3.56 -19.56
C ASP A 124 14.13 -3.88 -18.98
N ASP A 125 13.87 -5.14 -18.61
CA ASP A 125 12.61 -5.55 -17.99
C ASP A 125 12.42 -4.89 -16.62
N LEU A 126 13.43 -4.92 -15.77
CA LEU A 126 13.42 -4.24 -14.46
C LEU A 126 13.26 -2.73 -14.60
N GLN A 127 13.95 -2.11 -15.55
CA GLN A 127 13.82 -0.68 -15.83
C GLN A 127 12.38 -0.30 -16.21
N ARG A 128 11.70 -1.14 -17.03
CA ARG A 128 10.29 -0.92 -17.38
C ARG A 128 9.38 -1.00 -16.16
N LEU A 129 9.61 -1.94 -15.24
CA LEU A 129 8.84 -2.03 -13.99
C LEU A 129 9.02 -0.78 -13.15
N ILE A 130 10.25 -0.30 -12.98
CA ILE A 130 10.58 0.91 -12.23
C ILE A 130 9.89 2.13 -12.85
N LEU A 131 10.00 2.33 -14.16
CA LEU A 131 9.36 3.44 -14.86
C LEU A 131 7.84 3.40 -14.72
N ASN A 132 7.24 2.22 -14.87
CA ASN A 132 5.80 2.03 -14.73
C ASN A 132 5.31 2.30 -13.30
N PHE A 133 6.08 1.89 -12.31
CA PHE A 133 5.84 2.23 -10.90
C PHE A 133 5.88 3.74 -10.68
N ASN A 134 6.97 4.40 -11.10
CA ASN A 134 7.17 5.83 -10.90
C ASN A 134 6.10 6.70 -11.57
N LEU A 135 5.47 6.21 -12.65
CA LEU A 135 4.34 6.88 -13.30
C LEU A 135 3.02 6.74 -12.52
N LYS A 136 2.86 5.67 -11.73
CA LYS A 136 1.58 5.31 -11.08
C LYS A 136 1.59 5.57 -9.58
N VAL A 137 2.76 5.77 -8.99
CA VAL A 137 2.88 5.98 -7.55
C VAL A 137 2.18 7.28 -7.14
N PRO A 138 1.42 7.29 -6.03
CA PRO A 138 0.75 8.48 -5.52
C PRO A 138 1.74 9.59 -5.13
N ARG A 139 1.26 10.84 -5.11
CA ARG A 139 2.04 11.96 -4.58
C ARG A 139 2.37 11.71 -3.11
N GLY A 140 3.62 11.97 -2.72
CA GLY A 140 4.09 11.76 -1.35
C GLY A 140 4.70 10.38 -1.07
N VAL A 141 4.65 9.45 -2.03
CA VAL A 141 5.42 8.20 -1.98
C VAL A 141 6.68 8.35 -2.82
N ASP A 142 7.82 7.95 -2.28
CA ASP A 142 9.11 8.06 -2.95
C ASP A 142 9.16 7.21 -4.22
N GLN A 143 9.66 7.82 -5.28
CA GLN A 143 9.96 7.13 -6.53
C GLN A 143 11.17 6.20 -6.35
N VAL A 144 11.18 5.13 -7.13
CA VAL A 144 12.33 4.23 -7.20
C VAL A 144 13.38 4.79 -8.14
N GLU A 145 14.63 4.82 -7.70
CA GLU A 145 15.73 5.24 -8.54
C GLU A 145 15.84 4.35 -9.80
N THR A 146 15.96 5.01 -10.95
CA THR A 146 16.10 4.33 -12.24
C THR A 146 17.50 3.74 -12.40
N LEU A 147 17.60 2.63 -13.14
CA LEU A 147 18.88 1.97 -13.37
C LEU A 147 19.75 2.77 -14.31
N ARG A 148 21.03 2.92 -13.96
CA ARG A 148 22.07 3.42 -14.86
C ARG A 148 22.64 2.26 -15.65
N MET A 149 22.12 2.03 -16.85
CA MET A 149 22.46 0.86 -17.68
C MET A 149 23.97 0.65 -17.89
N VAL A 150 24.73 1.73 -17.99
CA VAL A 150 26.19 1.66 -18.19
C VAL A 150 26.85 1.05 -16.94
N ASP A 151 26.48 1.53 -15.76
CA ASP A 151 27.05 1.09 -14.49
C ASP A 151 26.65 -0.36 -14.20
N GLU A 152 25.39 -0.70 -14.48
CA GLU A 152 24.89 -2.06 -14.31
C GLU A 152 25.62 -3.06 -15.22
N LEU A 153 25.76 -2.75 -16.49
CA LEU A 153 26.43 -3.65 -17.45
C LEU A 153 27.91 -3.89 -17.10
N GLN A 154 28.55 -2.95 -16.40
CA GLN A 154 29.93 -3.13 -15.92
C GLN A 154 30.07 -4.13 -14.77
N LYS A 155 28.99 -4.47 -14.07
CA LYS A 155 28.98 -5.48 -12.99
C LYS A 155 29.19 -6.91 -13.51
N LEU A 156 28.87 -7.15 -14.78
CA LEU A 156 29.04 -8.46 -15.39
C LEU A 156 30.53 -8.70 -15.76
N GLY A 157 31.09 -9.76 -15.21
CA GLY A 157 32.49 -10.14 -15.40
C GLY A 157 33.46 -9.48 -14.40
N ARG A 158 32.95 -8.74 -13.39
CA ARG A 158 33.74 -8.33 -12.24
C ARG A 158 33.78 -9.46 -11.22
N GLU A 159 34.97 -9.79 -10.75
CA GLU A 159 35.14 -10.62 -9.56
C GLU A 159 34.65 -9.80 -8.35
N THR A 160 33.79 -10.40 -7.55
CA THR A 160 33.34 -9.87 -6.26
C THR A 160 34.33 -10.30 -5.21
#